data_ccdf8cf46f9876c2162ffb77a69ad0c4
#
_entry.id   ccdf8cf46f9876c2162ffb77a69ad0c4
#
_cell.length_a   1.000
_cell.length_b   1.000
_cell.length_c   1.000
_cell.angle_alpha   90.00
_cell.angle_beta   90.00
_cell.angle_gamma   90.00
#
_symmetry.space_group_name_H-M   'P 1'
#
loop_
_entity.id
_entity.type
_entity.pdbx_description
1 polymer ?
#
loop_
_entity_poly.entity_id
_entity_poly.type
_entity_poly.pdbx_seq_one_letter_code
_entity_poly.pdbx_strand_id
1 'polypeptide(L)'
;MKELVSYADGVHAVDSGYGRPQLAAIHIVVHDGRAAIVDTGSNASVPQVLGALAALGIAPEAVDWVMLTHIHLDHAGGAGSLMCAFPHARLLVHPRGVRHMIDPSKLWEATCA
;
A
#
# COMPACT_ATOMS: atom_id res chain seq x y z
N MET A 1 -12.26 -6.01 -10.18
CA MET A 1 -11.66 -5.50 -8.94
C MET A 1 -12.09 -6.39 -7.77
N LYS A 2 -11.18 -6.66 -6.87
CA LYS A 2 -11.51 -7.39 -5.66
C LYS A 2 -12.37 -6.54 -4.73
N GLU A 3 -13.05 -7.20 -3.79
CA GLU A 3 -14.01 -6.56 -2.93
C GLU A 3 -13.38 -5.45 -2.08
N LEU A 4 -13.99 -4.26 -2.12
CA LEU A 4 -13.64 -3.14 -1.29
C LEU A 4 -14.62 -3.11 -0.10
N VAL A 5 -14.09 -3.21 1.10
CA VAL A 5 -14.87 -3.14 2.34
C VAL A 5 -14.70 -1.76 2.96
N SER A 6 -15.81 -1.09 3.25
CA SER A 6 -15.81 0.24 3.84
C SER A 6 -16.27 0.17 5.29
N TYR A 7 -15.49 0.79 6.17
CA TYR A 7 -15.78 0.93 7.59
C TYR A 7 -16.17 2.37 7.91
N ALA A 8 -16.46 2.64 9.17
CA ALA A 8 -16.76 4.00 9.62
C ALA A 8 -15.53 4.92 9.52
N ASP A 9 -15.77 6.24 9.52
CA ASP A 9 -14.75 7.28 9.61
C ASP A 9 -13.75 7.29 8.45
N GLY A 10 -14.17 6.88 7.27
CA GLY A 10 -13.35 6.97 6.06
C GLY A 10 -12.28 5.88 5.95
N VAL A 11 -12.39 4.81 6.72
CA VAL A 11 -11.45 3.69 6.64
C VAL A 11 -12.00 2.62 5.70
N HIS A 12 -11.18 2.21 4.75
CA HIS A 12 -11.53 1.18 3.76
C HIS A 12 -10.45 0.11 3.73
N ALA A 13 -10.82 -1.10 3.36
CA ALA A 13 -9.88 -2.20 3.21
C ALA A 13 -10.09 -2.87 1.86
N VAL A 14 -8.99 -3.24 1.22
CA VAL A 14 -8.99 -4.00 -0.03
C VAL A 14 -7.99 -5.16 0.10
N ASP A 15 -8.36 -6.31 -0.47
CA ASP A 15 -7.47 -7.47 -0.50
C ASP A 15 -6.23 -7.14 -1.34
N SER A 16 -5.04 -7.39 -0.79
CA SER A 16 -3.79 -7.17 -1.51
C SER A 16 -3.64 -8.12 -2.71
N GLY A 17 -4.32 -9.27 -2.68
CA GLY A 17 -4.14 -10.31 -3.69
C GLY A 17 -2.82 -11.07 -3.56
N TYR A 18 -2.07 -10.86 -2.47
CA TYR A 18 -0.78 -11.50 -2.27
C TYR A 18 -0.97 -12.99 -1.95
N GLY A 19 -0.40 -13.84 -2.78
CA GLY A 19 -0.42 -15.30 -2.61
C GLY A 19 -1.81 -15.91 -2.82
N ARG A 20 -2.77 -15.52 -2.02
CA ARG A 20 -4.15 -16.02 -2.07
C ARG A 20 -5.13 -14.96 -1.57
N PRO A 21 -6.44 -15.09 -1.89
CA PRO A 21 -7.45 -14.15 -1.40
C PRO A 21 -7.45 -14.06 0.14
N GLN A 22 -7.60 -12.83 0.65
CA GLN A 22 -7.75 -12.54 2.07
C GLN A 22 -6.52 -12.88 2.94
N LEU A 23 -5.35 -13.10 2.33
CA LEU A 23 -4.12 -13.32 3.11
C LEU A 23 -3.65 -12.04 3.79
N ALA A 24 -3.70 -10.91 3.08
CA ALA A 24 -3.30 -9.61 3.61
C ALA A 24 -4.21 -8.52 3.06
N ALA A 25 -4.44 -7.48 3.85
CA ALA A 25 -5.26 -6.34 3.47
C ALA A 25 -4.42 -5.07 3.34
N ILE A 26 -4.84 -4.21 2.41
CA ILE A 26 -4.35 -2.85 2.26
C ILE A 26 -5.46 -1.94 2.77
N HIS A 27 -5.13 -1.02 3.66
CA HIS A 27 -6.10 -0.06 4.16
C HIS A 27 -5.95 1.29 3.48
N ILE A 28 -7.08 1.92 3.18
CA ILE A 28 -7.14 3.26 2.61
C ILE A 28 -7.92 4.13 3.58
N VAL A 29 -7.30 5.22 4.02
CA VAL A 29 -7.94 6.18 4.93
C VAL A 29 -8.23 7.45 4.14
N VAL A 30 -9.50 7.84 4.07
CA VAL A 30 -9.95 9.00 3.30
C VAL A 30 -10.47 10.07 4.25
N HIS A 31 -10.00 11.31 4.05
CA HIS A 31 -10.46 12.47 4.78
C HIS A 31 -10.39 13.71 3.89
N ASP A 32 -11.49 14.45 3.79
CA ASP A 32 -11.61 15.68 2.99
C ASP A 32 -11.14 15.52 1.53
N GLY A 33 -11.48 14.40 0.91
CA GLY A 33 -11.12 14.12 -0.48
C GLY A 33 -9.67 13.73 -0.70
N ARG A 34 -8.90 13.53 0.37
CA ARG A 34 -7.51 13.09 0.32
C ARG A 34 -7.35 11.73 0.99
N ALA A 35 -6.31 11.01 0.63
CA ALA A 35 -6.14 9.63 1.09
C ALA A 35 -4.72 9.33 1.58
N ALA A 36 -4.66 8.36 2.48
CA ALA A 36 -3.43 7.69 2.88
C ALA A 36 -3.60 6.18 2.64
N ILE A 37 -2.55 5.54 2.17
CA ILE A 37 -2.52 4.10 1.92
C ILE A 37 -1.69 3.46 3.04
N VAL A 38 -2.25 2.47 3.73
CA VAL A 38 -1.57 1.73 4.79
C VAL A 38 -1.24 0.34 4.28
N ASP A 39 0.05 0.08 4.15
CA ASP A 39 0.65 -1.07 3.49
C ASP A 39 0.37 -1.09 1.98
N THR A 40 1.13 -1.88 1.24
CA THR A 40 1.10 -1.81 -0.23
C THR A 40 0.87 -3.16 -0.91
N GLY A 41 0.92 -4.26 -0.16
CA GLY A 41 1.01 -5.57 -0.78
C GLY A 41 2.30 -5.70 -1.57
N SER A 42 2.25 -6.48 -2.63
CA SER A 42 3.35 -6.60 -3.60
C SER A 42 3.09 -5.70 -4.83
N ASN A 43 4.00 -5.72 -5.79
CA ASN A 43 3.79 -5.03 -7.07
C ASN A 43 2.50 -5.50 -7.77
N ALA A 44 2.14 -6.76 -7.61
CA ALA A 44 0.91 -7.31 -8.18
C ALA A 44 -0.37 -6.72 -7.55
N SER A 45 -0.26 -6.07 -6.39
CA SER A 45 -1.39 -5.46 -5.68
C SER A 45 -1.72 -4.05 -6.20
N VAL A 46 -0.84 -3.43 -6.98
CA VAL A 46 -1.04 -2.06 -7.47
C VAL A 46 -2.39 -1.87 -8.18
N PRO A 47 -2.83 -2.77 -9.09
CA PRO A 47 -4.13 -2.61 -9.73
C PRO A 47 -5.30 -2.59 -8.74
N GLN A 48 -5.25 -3.37 -7.65
CA GLN A 48 -6.29 -3.36 -6.62
C GLN A 48 -6.36 -2.01 -5.91
N VAL A 49 -5.20 -1.43 -5.57
CA VAL A 49 -5.15 -0.12 -4.92
C VAL A 49 -5.70 0.96 -5.85
N LEU A 50 -5.25 1.00 -7.09
CA LEU A 50 -5.70 2.00 -8.06
C LEU A 50 -7.20 1.87 -8.35
N GLY A 51 -7.70 0.63 -8.48
CA GLY A 51 -9.11 0.38 -8.68
C GLY A 51 -9.96 0.80 -7.48
N ALA A 52 -9.49 0.56 -6.26
CA ALA A 52 -10.18 0.98 -5.05
C ALA A 52 -10.25 2.51 -4.94
N LEU A 53 -9.14 3.21 -5.22
CA LEU A 53 -9.12 4.68 -5.23
C LEU A 53 -10.09 5.24 -6.26
N ALA A 54 -10.15 4.67 -7.46
CA ALA A 54 -11.10 5.09 -8.49
C ALA A 54 -12.54 4.90 -8.01
N ALA A 55 -12.86 3.77 -7.36
CA ALA A 55 -14.17 3.51 -6.81
C ALA A 55 -14.56 4.50 -5.70
N LEU A 56 -13.57 5.00 -4.95
CA LEU A 56 -13.77 5.99 -3.89
C LEU A 56 -13.76 7.45 -4.42
N GLY A 57 -13.50 7.65 -5.70
CA GLY A 57 -13.42 8.99 -6.29
C GLY A 57 -12.17 9.76 -5.91
N ILE A 58 -11.08 9.08 -5.56
CA ILE A 58 -9.82 9.68 -5.15
C ILE A 58 -8.83 9.63 -6.31
N ALA A 59 -8.38 10.80 -6.76
CA ALA A 59 -7.35 10.89 -7.80
C ALA A 59 -5.96 10.54 -7.23
N PRO A 60 -5.03 10.02 -8.04
CA PRO A 60 -3.67 9.73 -7.58
C PRO A 60 -2.95 10.93 -6.96
N GLU A 61 -3.23 12.14 -7.44
CA GLU A 61 -2.66 13.38 -6.91
C GLU A 61 -3.17 13.73 -5.51
N ALA A 62 -4.27 13.13 -5.08
CA ALA A 62 -4.86 13.34 -3.76
C ALA A 62 -4.38 12.35 -2.70
N VAL A 63 -3.48 11.43 -3.04
CA VAL A 63 -2.85 10.53 -2.09
C VAL A 63 -1.64 11.24 -1.48
N ASP A 64 -1.67 11.47 -0.17
CA ASP A 64 -0.63 12.22 0.55
C ASP A 64 0.41 11.33 1.20
N TRP A 65 0.04 10.11 1.59
CA TRP A 65 0.89 9.22 2.36
C TRP A 65 0.76 7.79 1.91
N VAL A 66 1.89 7.10 1.85
CA VAL A 66 1.97 5.64 1.83
C VAL A 66 2.69 5.25 3.13
N MET A 67 1.99 4.53 4.00
CA MET A 67 2.48 4.18 5.34
C MET A 67 2.72 2.67 5.40
N LEU A 68 3.89 2.28 5.91
CA LEU A 68 4.22 0.87 6.06
C LEU A 68 4.17 0.47 7.53
N THR A 69 3.39 -0.55 7.86
CA THR A 69 3.33 -1.10 9.21
C THR A 69 4.60 -1.90 9.52
N HIS A 70 5.12 -2.59 8.50
CA HIS A 70 6.42 -3.27 8.54
C HIS A 70 6.94 -3.46 7.10
N ILE A 71 8.17 -3.96 6.96
CA ILE A 71 8.87 -3.97 5.68
C ILE A 71 8.81 -5.28 4.91
N HIS A 72 8.09 -6.28 5.39
CA HIS A 72 7.96 -7.56 4.68
C HIS A 72 7.26 -7.36 3.32
N LEU A 73 7.59 -8.22 2.36
CA LEU A 73 7.18 -8.05 0.96
C LEU A 73 5.66 -8.01 0.77
N ASP A 74 4.90 -8.75 1.58
CA ASP A 74 3.44 -8.78 1.51
C ASP A 74 2.78 -7.47 1.96
N HIS A 75 3.53 -6.59 2.64
CA HIS A 75 3.05 -5.29 3.11
C HIS A 75 3.77 -4.11 2.46
N ALA A 76 5.04 -4.27 2.10
CA ALA A 76 5.89 -3.19 1.59
C ALA A 76 6.40 -3.41 0.16
N GLY A 77 6.16 -4.59 -0.43
CA GLY A 77 6.72 -4.95 -1.72
C GLY A 77 6.28 -4.05 -2.87
N GLY A 78 5.08 -3.47 -2.78
CA GLY A 78 4.54 -2.57 -3.80
C GLY A 78 4.84 -1.09 -3.58
N ALA A 79 5.60 -0.73 -2.52
CA ALA A 79 5.82 0.67 -2.14
C ALA A 79 6.41 1.50 -3.28
N GLY A 80 7.45 0.99 -3.94
CA GLY A 80 8.10 1.71 -5.04
C GLY A 80 7.14 2.03 -6.18
N SER A 81 6.35 1.04 -6.61
CA SER A 81 5.37 1.23 -7.68
C SER A 81 4.27 2.20 -7.28
N LEU A 82 3.77 2.15 -6.05
CA LEU A 82 2.78 3.09 -5.57
C LEU A 82 3.34 4.51 -5.47
N MET A 83 4.58 4.68 -5.01
CA MET A 83 5.22 5.99 -4.97
C MET A 83 5.35 6.61 -6.37
N CYS A 84 5.60 5.79 -7.38
CA CYS A 84 5.61 6.26 -8.77
C CYS A 84 4.22 6.67 -9.25
N ALA A 85 3.16 6.01 -8.77
CA ALA A 85 1.78 6.30 -9.16
C ALA A 85 1.22 7.55 -8.47
N PHE A 86 1.75 7.92 -7.29
CA PHE A 86 1.22 9.02 -6.48
C PHE A 86 2.23 10.17 -6.39
N PRO A 87 2.13 11.18 -7.27
CA PRO A 87 3.17 12.20 -7.43
C PRO A 87 3.40 13.07 -6.20
N HIS A 88 2.42 13.18 -5.32
CA HIS A 88 2.52 14.03 -4.12
C HIS A 88 2.65 13.23 -2.81
N ALA A 89 2.66 11.91 -2.88
CA ALA A 89 2.72 11.08 -1.69
C ALA A 89 4.12 11.05 -1.08
N ARG A 90 4.14 10.92 0.24
CA ARG A 90 5.36 10.66 1.01
C ARG A 90 5.28 9.27 1.62
N LEU A 91 6.42 8.60 1.69
CA LEU A 91 6.53 7.28 2.31
C LEU A 91 6.84 7.43 3.79
N LEU A 92 5.99 6.86 4.64
CA LEU A 92 6.19 6.82 6.08
C LEU A 92 6.56 5.40 6.48
N VAL A 93 7.76 5.23 7.07
CA VAL A 93 8.27 3.94 7.49
C VAL A 93 9.09 4.11 8.77
N HIS A 94 9.10 3.10 9.63
CA HIS A 94 9.92 3.13 10.85
C HIS A 94 11.40 3.31 10.47
N PRO A 95 12.19 4.11 11.22
CA PRO A 95 13.60 4.37 10.89
C PRO A 95 14.45 3.12 10.65
N ARG A 96 14.19 2.04 11.39
CA ARG A 96 14.90 0.76 11.18
C ARG A 96 14.60 0.10 9.84
N GLY A 97 13.48 0.44 9.21
CA GLY A 97 13.10 -0.10 7.91
C GLY A 97 13.63 0.70 6.73
N VAL A 98 14.10 1.92 6.94
CA VAL A 98 14.50 2.83 5.85
C VAL A 98 15.55 2.21 4.95
N ARG A 99 16.61 1.63 5.52
CA ARG A 99 17.70 1.03 4.73
C ARG A 99 17.23 -0.12 3.85
N HIS A 100 16.24 -0.90 4.29
CA HIS A 100 15.69 -2.01 3.52
C HIS A 100 14.79 -1.53 2.38
N MET A 101 14.21 -0.35 2.51
CA MET A 101 13.44 0.28 1.42
C MET A 101 14.37 0.90 0.37
N ILE A 102 15.53 1.39 0.78
CA ILE A 102 16.54 1.94 -0.13
C ILE A 102 17.30 0.80 -0.82
N ASP A 103 17.70 -0.23 -0.06
CA ASP A 103 18.39 -1.41 -0.58
C ASP A 103 17.80 -2.68 0.06
N PRO A 104 16.90 -3.38 -0.64
CA PRO A 104 16.19 -4.53 -0.11
C PRO A 104 16.98 -5.85 -0.22
N SER A 105 18.25 -5.85 -0.58
CA SER A 105 19.04 -7.06 -0.83
C SER A 105 18.99 -8.05 0.32
N LYS A 106 19.21 -7.59 1.55
CA LYS A 106 19.21 -8.45 2.74
C LYS A 106 17.83 -9.02 3.04
N LEU A 107 16.80 -8.22 2.85
CA LEU A 107 15.42 -8.65 3.04
C LEU A 107 15.05 -9.74 2.01
N TRP A 108 15.45 -9.53 0.76
CA TRP A 108 15.22 -10.49 -0.30
C TRP A 108 15.92 -11.83 -0.03
N GLU A 109 17.19 -11.78 0.37
CA GLU A 109 17.96 -12.99 0.75
C GLU A 109 17.27 -13.75 1.88
N ALA A 110 16.83 -13.07 2.93
CA ALA A 110 16.13 -13.69 4.04
C ALA A 110 14.80 -14.33 3.61
N THR A 111 14.10 -13.71 2.69
CA THR A 111 12.82 -14.22 2.17
C THR A 111 13.02 -15.48 1.31
N CYS A 112 14.11 -15.53 0.56
CA CYS A 112 14.43 -16.66 -0.32
C CYS A 112 15.10 -17.84 0.40
N ALA A 113 15.54 -17.66 1.64
CA ALA A 113 16.27 -18.68 2.40
C ALA A 113 15.40 -19.90 2.79
#